data_14b88f68dfad999f09d5d4e3208af084
#
_entry.id   14b88f68dfad999f09d5d4e3208af084
#
_cell.length_a   1.000
_cell.length_b   1.000
_cell.length_c   1.000
_cell.angle_alpha   90.00
_cell.angle_beta   90.00
_cell.angle_gamma   90.00
#
_symmetry.space_group_name_H-M   'P 1'
#
loop_
_entity.id
_entity.type
_entity.pdbx_description
1 polymer ?
#
loop_
_entity_poly.entity_id
_entity_poly.type
_entity_poly.pdbx_seq_one_letter_code
_entity_poly.pdbx_strand_id
1 'polypeptide(L)'
;MNTYDLVIDGGGPAGLAAAASAKDHGIDSILIIERDKELGGILNQCIHNGFGLHTFKEELTGPEYASRFIDMVLDRGIEYKLNTMVMDISADKKVTAMNREDGMFEVQAKAVILAMGCRERSRGALNIPGYRPAGIYSAGTAQRLVNMEGYMPGKEVVILGSGDIGLIMARRMTLEGAKVKVVAELMPYSGGLKRNIVQCLNDFDIPLKLSHTVVDIEGKNRVEAVTIAEVGSDRKPIPGTEERYTCDTLLLSCGLIPENELSKSAGVALNPVTSGPVVNDSLETNIDGIFACGNVLHVHDLVDYVSQEASAAGKNAANYIKNGKEKDAKIVEILPVDGVRYTVPKYIRPTEMDDTLTVRFRVGAVYKNCAIATYFDDQLISKRKRPVMAPGEMEQVILDKKKLGEYPDLSKITIKIEEA
;
A
#
# COMPACT_ATOMS: atom_id res chain seq x y z
N MET A 1 5.07 -24.58 22.85
CA MET A 1 4.62 -23.40 22.07
C MET A 1 5.34 -22.19 22.64
N ASN A 2 6.09 -21.46 21.81
CA ASN A 2 6.79 -20.25 22.24
C ASN A 2 5.77 -19.12 22.40
N THR A 3 6.05 -18.20 23.34
CA THR A 3 5.18 -17.04 23.62
C THR A 3 5.95 -15.76 23.40
N TYR A 4 5.31 -14.77 22.76
CA TYR A 4 5.83 -13.43 22.54
C TYR A 4 4.83 -12.38 23.02
N ASP A 5 5.34 -11.24 23.41
CA ASP A 5 4.45 -10.09 23.68
C ASP A 5 3.85 -9.56 22.36
N LEU A 6 4.66 -9.46 21.33
CA LEU A 6 4.27 -8.96 20.01
C LEU A 6 4.81 -9.86 18.90
N VAL A 7 3.94 -10.26 17.98
CA VAL A 7 4.34 -10.87 16.70
C VAL A 7 3.97 -9.94 15.57
N ILE A 8 4.89 -9.76 14.62
CA ILE A 8 4.71 -8.89 13.44
C ILE A 8 4.84 -9.76 12.21
N ASP A 9 3.79 -9.82 11.40
CA ASP A 9 3.78 -10.54 10.13
C ASP A 9 4.21 -9.61 8.99
N GLY A 10 5.45 -9.80 8.52
CA GLY A 10 6.13 -9.03 7.48
C GLY A 10 7.30 -8.19 7.98
N GLY A 11 8.48 -8.42 7.42
CA GLY A 11 9.75 -7.72 7.67
C GLY A 11 10.04 -6.58 6.68
N GLY A 12 9.02 -6.05 6.02
CA GLY A 12 9.10 -4.85 5.17
C GLY A 12 9.11 -3.55 5.98
N PRO A 13 9.06 -2.37 5.31
CA PRO A 13 9.19 -1.06 5.97
C PRO A 13 8.16 -0.84 7.09
N ALA A 14 6.95 -1.36 6.93
CA ALA A 14 5.91 -1.27 7.95
C ALA A 14 6.28 -2.11 9.19
N GLY A 15 6.60 -3.39 9.00
CA GLY A 15 6.93 -4.27 10.13
C GLY A 15 8.17 -3.84 10.89
N LEU A 16 9.21 -3.39 10.18
CA LEU A 16 10.44 -2.90 10.79
C LEU A 16 10.20 -1.64 11.64
N ALA A 17 9.45 -0.67 11.11
CA ALA A 17 9.12 0.56 11.83
C ALA A 17 8.22 0.29 13.05
N ALA A 18 7.24 -0.61 12.92
CA ALA A 18 6.38 -1.03 14.02
C ALA A 18 7.16 -1.73 15.13
N ALA A 19 8.08 -2.65 14.76
CA ALA A 19 8.91 -3.38 15.71
C ALA A 19 9.83 -2.42 16.51
N ALA A 20 10.55 -1.54 15.80
CA ALA A 20 11.42 -0.55 16.44
C ALA A 20 10.62 0.34 17.41
N SER A 21 9.46 0.83 16.98
CA SER A 21 8.60 1.65 17.83
C SER A 21 8.06 0.90 19.03
N ALA A 22 7.59 -0.34 18.89
CA ALA A 22 7.12 -1.15 20.01
C ALA A 22 8.24 -1.39 21.05
N LYS A 23 9.46 -1.64 20.59
CA LYS A 23 10.64 -1.80 21.45
C LYS A 23 10.94 -0.52 22.22
N ASP A 24 10.93 0.65 21.54
CA ASP A 24 11.14 1.95 22.18
C ASP A 24 10.04 2.28 23.20
N HIS A 25 8.85 1.70 23.05
CA HIS A 25 7.76 1.77 24.01
C HIS A 25 7.75 0.61 25.03
N GLY A 26 8.91 -0.05 25.21
CA GLY A 26 9.17 -0.99 26.31
C GLY A 26 8.51 -2.35 26.17
N ILE A 27 8.43 -2.88 24.97
CA ILE A 27 8.11 -4.29 24.68
C ILE A 27 9.41 -5.01 24.37
N ASP A 28 9.74 -6.02 25.15
CA ASP A 28 11.02 -6.73 25.00
C ASP A 28 10.89 -7.99 24.12
N SER A 29 9.80 -8.71 24.22
CA SER A 29 9.58 -9.98 23.49
C SER A 29 8.83 -9.71 22.19
N ILE A 30 9.58 -9.41 21.13
CA ILE A 30 9.06 -9.13 19.78
C ILE A 30 9.63 -10.13 18.80
N LEU A 31 8.77 -10.70 17.95
CA LEU A 31 9.16 -11.54 16.82
C LEU A 31 8.65 -10.96 15.50
N ILE A 32 9.55 -10.72 14.55
CA ILE A 32 9.20 -10.43 13.16
C ILE A 32 9.27 -11.73 12.36
N ILE A 33 8.23 -12.04 11.58
CA ILE A 33 8.21 -13.18 10.67
C ILE A 33 8.24 -12.66 9.24
N GLU A 34 9.28 -13.05 8.48
CA GLU A 34 9.49 -12.61 7.09
C GLU A 34 9.60 -13.81 6.16
N ARG A 35 8.82 -13.82 5.10
CA ARG A 35 8.79 -14.91 4.10
C ARG A 35 10.01 -14.90 3.16
N ASP A 36 10.61 -13.74 2.94
CA ASP A 36 11.78 -13.63 2.05
C ASP A 36 13.08 -14.00 2.81
N LYS A 37 14.17 -14.13 2.06
CA LYS A 37 15.51 -14.46 2.56
C LYS A 37 16.19 -13.31 3.32
N GLU A 38 15.61 -12.11 3.27
CA GLU A 38 16.16 -10.90 3.88
C GLU A 38 15.05 -9.94 4.32
N LEU A 39 15.33 -9.10 5.31
CA LEU A 39 14.48 -8.00 5.73
C LEU A 39 14.49 -6.87 4.70
N GLY A 40 13.50 -5.95 4.77
CA GLY A 40 13.38 -4.77 3.90
C GLY A 40 12.21 -4.86 2.92
N GLY A 41 11.74 -6.07 2.62
CA GLY A 41 10.57 -6.31 1.78
C GLY A 41 10.72 -5.69 0.38
N ILE A 42 9.65 -5.05 -0.12
CA ILE A 42 9.58 -4.48 -1.48
C ILE A 42 10.65 -3.41 -1.73
N LEU A 43 11.17 -2.75 -0.69
CA LEU A 43 12.18 -1.71 -0.85
C LEU A 43 13.49 -2.22 -1.43
N ASN A 44 13.85 -3.47 -1.19
CA ASN A 44 15.09 -4.06 -1.68
C ASN A 44 15.18 -4.04 -3.22
N GLN A 45 14.06 -4.06 -3.93
CA GLN A 45 14.04 -3.96 -5.38
C GLN A 45 13.85 -2.52 -5.90
N CYS A 46 13.58 -1.54 -5.03
CA CYS A 46 13.30 -0.15 -5.38
C CYS A 46 14.61 0.67 -5.41
N ILE A 47 15.48 0.45 -6.39
CA ILE A 47 16.82 1.08 -6.46
C ILE A 47 16.83 2.53 -6.97
N HIS A 48 15.66 3.11 -7.26
CA HIS A 48 15.49 4.52 -7.61
C HIS A 48 15.43 5.40 -6.35
N ASN A 49 15.72 6.68 -6.50
CA ASN A 49 15.68 7.68 -5.44
C ASN A 49 14.25 8.17 -5.15
N GLY A 50 14.10 8.87 -4.02
CA GLY A 50 12.87 9.54 -3.62
C GLY A 50 12.25 9.04 -2.32
N PHE A 51 12.99 8.22 -1.56
CA PHE A 51 12.61 7.73 -0.24
C PHE A 51 13.30 8.55 0.86
N GLY A 52 12.70 8.65 2.04
CA GLY A 52 13.33 9.18 3.25
C GLY A 52 13.24 10.70 3.45
N LEU A 53 12.73 11.45 2.49
CA LEU A 53 12.66 12.91 2.57
C LEU A 53 11.87 13.42 3.80
N HIS A 54 10.82 12.71 4.18
CA HIS A 54 10.00 13.09 5.35
C HIS A 54 10.52 12.48 6.65
N THR A 55 11.05 11.27 6.61
CA THR A 55 11.51 10.52 7.79
C THR A 55 12.95 10.88 8.19
N PHE A 56 13.87 10.81 7.25
CA PHE A 56 15.31 11.00 7.49
C PHE A 56 15.85 12.35 7.04
N LYS A 57 15.04 13.16 6.33
CA LYS A 57 15.47 14.45 5.71
C LYS A 57 16.61 14.26 4.69
N GLU A 58 16.70 13.07 4.12
CA GLU A 58 17.67 12.67 3.12
C GLU A 58 16.94 12.02 1.94
N GLU A 59 17.48 12.17 0.73
CA GLU A 59 16.97 11.46 -0.45
C GLU A 59 17.71 10.14 -0.59
N LEU A 60 17.02 9.05 -0.33
CA LEU A 60 17.55 7.69 -0.31
C LEU A 60 16.96 6.85 -1.44
N THR A 61 17.66 5.77 -1.79
CA THR A 61 17.10 4.63 -2.53
C THR A 61 16.28 3.73 -1.58
N GLY A 62 15.48 2.83 -2.14
CA GLY A 62 14.71 1.87 -1.33
C GLY A 62 15.58 1.01 -0.41
N PRO A 63 16.67 0.37 -0.91
CA PRO A 63 17.58 -0.39 -0.06
C PRO A 63 18.25 0.43 1.05
N GLU A 64 18.66 1.67 0.78
CA GLU A 64 19.23 2.57 1.79
C GLU A 64 18.19 2.91 2.87
N TYR A 65 16.96 3.19 2.48
CA TYR A 65 15.85 3.41 3.42
C TYR A 65 15.58 2.17 4.27
N ALA A 66 15.51 1.00 3.64
CA ALA A 66 15.31 -0.27 4.34
C ALA A 66 16.44 -0.54 5.35
N SER A 67 17.70 -0.33 4.96
CA SER A 67 18.89 -0.52 5.81
C SER A 67 18.76 0.29 7.11
N ARG A 68 18.32 1.55 7.05
CA ARG A 68 18.14 2.37 8.26
C ARG A 68 17.21 1.72 9.30
N PHE A 69 16.09 1.13 8.84
CA PHE A 69 15.15 0.44 9.74
C PHE A 69 15.65 -0.96 10.15
N ILE A 70 16.37 -1.66 9.28
CA ILE A 70 17.01 -2.94 9.60
C ILE A 70 18.04 -2.72 10.71
N ASP A 71 18.90 -1.71 10.59
CA ASP A 71 19.87 -1.35 11.61
C ASP A 71 19.20 -1.04 12.95
N MET A 72 18.08 -0.30 12.94
CA MET A 72 17.29 -0.05 14.16
C MET A 72 16.78 -1.34 14.82
N VAL A 73 16.36 -2.33 14.04
CA VAL A 73 15.89 -3.64 14.54
C VAL A 73 17.05 -4.43 15.14
N LEU A 74 18.19 -4.46 14.45
CA LEU A 74 19.39 -5.17 14.89
C LEU A 74 19.98 -4.55 16.16
N ASP A 75 20.13 -3.23 16.22
CA ASP A 75 20.68 -2.50 17.37
C ASP A 75 19.82 -2.69 18.63
N ARG A 76 18.50 -2.87 18.46
CA ARG A 76 17.56 -3.13 19.54
C ARG A 76 17.46 -4.60 19.94
N GLY A 77 18.18 -5.49 19.24
CA GLY A 77 18.13 -6.92 19.50
C GLY A 77 16.76 -7.56 19.30
N ILE A 78 15.99 -7.06 18.33
CA ILE A 78 14.65 -7.60 18.03
C ILE A 78 14.80 -8.91 17.26
N GLU A 79 14.11 -9.96 17.71
CA GLU A 79 14.14 -11.28 17.08
C GLU A 79 13.38 -11.27 15.75
N TYR A 80 13.93 -11.98 14.74
CA TYR A 80 13.26 -12.17 13.45
C TYR A 80 13.54 -13.56 12.88
N LYS A 81 12.60 -14.09 12.09
CA LYS A 81 12.73 -15.33 11.32
C LYS A 81 12.53 -15.06 9.84
N LEU A 82 13.58 -15.33 9.06
CA LEU A 82 13.57 -15.23 7.59
C LEU A 82 13.13 -16.57 6.97
N ASN A 83 12.82 -16.54 5.65
CA ASN A 83 12.36 -17.72 4.93
C ASN A 83 11.19 -18.43 5.64
N THR A 84 10.39 -17.67 6.39
CA THR A 84 9.33 -18.19 7.26
C THR A 84 7.98 -17.64 6.81
N MET A 85 7.12 -18.54 6.38
CA MET A 85 5.78 -18.19 5.90
C MET A 85 4.76 -18.32 7.01
N VAL A 86 4.02 -17.26 7.29
CA VAL A 86 2.83 -17.34 8.15
C VAL A 86 1.71 -18.02 7.36
N MET A 87 1.15 -19.08 7.93
CA MET A 87 0.12 -19.91 7.31
C MET A 87 -1.27 -19.60 7.84
N ASP A 88 -1.38 -19.18 9.09
CA ASP A 88 -2.64 -18.83 9.74
C ASP A 88 -2.42 -17.90 10.94
N ILE A 89 -3.40 -17.04 11.17
CA ILE A 89 -3.49 -16.18 12.36
C ILE A 89 -4.91 -16.34 12.91
N SER A 90 -5.03 -16.77 14.16
CA SER A 90 -6.33 -16.93 14.80
C SER A 90 -6.75 -15.69 15.58
N ALA A 91 -8.05 -15.56 15.88
CA ALA A 91 -8.59 -14.46 16.65
C ALA A 91 -8.03 -14.36 18.09
N ASP A 92 -7.56 -15.47 18.65
CA ASP A 92 -6.88 -15.54 19.95
C ASP A 92 -5.36 -15.27 19.84
N LYS A 93 -4.90 -14.79 18.69
CA LYS A 93 -3.52 -14.37 18.40
C LYS A 93 -2.50 -15.51 18.43
N LYS A 94 -2.94 -16.69 18.06
CA LYS A 94 -2.04 -17.80 17.76
C LYS A 94 -1.62 -17.69 16.30
N VAL A 95 -0.32 -17.64 16.06
CA VAL A 95 0.27 -17.55 14.72
C VAL A 95 0.90 -18.89 14.37
N THR A 96 0.45 -19.49 13.28
CA THR A 96 1.03 -20.71 12.71
C THR A 96 1.95 -20.33 11.55
N ALA A 97 3.19 -20.76 11.61
CA ALA A 97 4.19 -20.46 10.60
C ALA A 97 4.98 -21.71 10.19
N MET A 98 5.65 -21.64 9.04
CA MET A 98 6.43 -22.74 8.48
C MET A 98 7.73 -22.24 7.87
N ASN A 99 8.82 -22.95 8.11
CA ASN A 99 10.10 -22.79 7.41
C ASN A 99 10.79 -24.17 7.23
N ARG A 100 11.98 -24.16 6.62
CA ARG A 100 12.73 -25.41 6.38
C ARG A 100 13.38 -25.98 7.64
N GLU A 101 13.75 -25.12 8.58
CA GLU A 101 14.53 -25.50 9.78
C GLU A 101 13.61 -26.05 10.87
N ASP A 102 12.54 -25.34 11.17
CA ASP A 102 11.63 -25.66 12.28
C ASP A 102 10.43 -26.52 11.81
N GLY A 103 10.23 -26.69 10.49
CA GLY A 103 9.00 -27.23 9.95
C GLY A 103 7.80 -26.31 10.21
N MET A 104 6.65 -26.89 10.52
CA MET A 104 5.46 -26.13 10.95
C MET A 104 5.47 -25.95 12.46
N PHE A 105 5.32 -24.72 12.91
CA PHE A 105 5.32 -24.38 14.34
C PHE A 105 4.26 -23.32 14.65
N GLU A 106 3.93 -23.22 15.93
CA GLU A 106 2.97 -22.24 16.45
C GLU A 106 3.62 -21.36 17.51
N VAL A 107 3.27 -20.07 17.49
CA VAL A 107 3.62 -19.10 18.53
C VAL A 107 2.36 -18.43 19.06
N GLN A 108 2.32 -18.15 20.36
CA GLN A 108 1.25 -17.38 20.99
C GLN A 108 1.73 -15.97 21.23
N ALA A 109 0.93 -14.98 20.80
CA ALA A 109 1.19 -13.57 21.02
C ALA A 109 0.17 -12.92 21.95
N LYS A 110 0.56 -11.84 22.66
CA LYS A 110 -0.40 -10.94 23.34
C LYS A 110 -1.03 -9.97 22.34
N ALA A 111 -0.26 -9.53 21.34
CA ALA A 111 -0.74 -8.73 20.22
C ALA A 111 -0.08 -9.15 18.91
N VAL A 112 -0.75 -8.89 17.78
CA VAL A 112 -0.25 -9.15 16.43
C VAL A 112 -0.34 -7.87 15.60
N ILE A 113 0.71 -7.55 14.83
CA ILE A 113 0.66 -6.48 13.82
C ILE A 113 0.70 -7.12 12.44
N LEU A 114 -0.32 -6.84 11.65
CA LEU A 114 -0.43 -7.22 10.24
C LEU A 114 0.34 -6.21 9.40
N ALA A 115 1.45 -6.62 8.79
CA ALA A 115 2.34 -5.79 7.98
C ALA A 115 2.75 -6.45 6.65
N MET A 116 1.91 -7.38 6.14
CA MET A 116 2.18 -8.23 4.98
C MET A 116 2.23 -7.48 3.64
N GLY A 117 1.85 -6.19 3.63
CA GLY A 117 1.90 -5.37 2.43
C GLY A 117 0.78 -5.67 1.43
N CYS A 118 1.10 -5.59 0.15
CA CYS A 118 0.16 -5.77 -0.95
C CYS A 118 0.80 -6.51 -2.12
N ARG A 119 -0.03 -7.02 -3.03
CA ARG A 119 0.38 -7.63 -4.31
C ARG A 119 -0.20 -6.89 -5.49
N GLU A 120 0.43 -7.01 -6.63
CA GLU A 120 -0.07 -6.46 -7.88
C GLU A 120 -1.18 -7.34 -8.47
N ARG A 121 -2.08 -6.71 -9.22
CA ARG A 121 -3.11 -7.43 -9.97
C ARG A 121 -2.47 -8.22 -11.11
N SER A 122 -2.69 -9.53 -11.10
CA SER A 122 -2.23 -10.42 -12.17
C SER A 122 -3.11 -10.29 -13.45
N ARG A 123 -2.59 -10.80 -14.57
CA ARG A 123 -3.34 -10.90 -15.83
C ARG A 123 -4.70 -11.59 -15.64
N GLY A 124 -4.74 -12.65 -14.84
CA GLY A 124 -5.98 -13.39 -14.55
C GLY A 124 -7.02 -12.54 -13.81
N ALA A 125 -6.59 -11.75 -12.85
CA ALA A 125 -7.46 -10.83 -12.10
C ALA A 125 -7.98 -9.66 -12.96
N LEU A 126 -7.23 -9.28 -14.01
CA LEU A 126 -7.60 -8.22 -14.95
C LEU A 126 -8.47 -8.72 -16.10
N ASN A 127 -8.59 -10.04 -16.27
CA ASN A 127 -9.40 -10.66 -17.32
C ASN A 127 -9.02 -10.19 -18.75
N ILE A 128 -7.73 -9.93 -19.00
CA ILE A 128 -7.24 -9.45 -20.29
C ILE A 128 -7.47 -10.54 -21.35
N PRO A 129 -8.10 -10.21 -22.51
CA PRO A 129 -8.31 -11.15 -23.60
C PRO A 129 -7.00 -11.67 -24.22
N GLY A 130 -7.12 -12.72 -25.05
CA GLY A 130 -6.01 -13.29 -25.80
C GLY A 130 -5.29 -14.44 -25.11
N TYR A 131 -4.14 -14.83 -25.63
CA TYR A 131 -3.34 -15.96 -25.17
C TYR A 131 -2.69 -15.68 -23.80
N ARG A 132 -2.13 -16.74 -23.20
CA ARG A 132 -1.41 -16.70 -21.91
C ARG A 132 0.01 -17.26 -22.04
N PRO A 133 0.83 -16.69 -22.93
CA PRO A 133 2.21 -17.15 -23.13
C PRO A 133 3.14 -16.64 -22.00
N ALA A 134 4.40 -17.09 -22.00
CA ALA A 134 5.45 -16.44 -21.25
C ALA A 134 5.65 -14.99 -21.72
N GLY A 135 6.25 -14.13 -20.88
CA GLY A 135 6.50 -12.73 -21.21
C GLY A 135 5.43 -11.75 -20.67
N ILE A 136 4.43 -12.24 -19.92
CA ILE A 136 3.48 -11.40 -19.23
C ILE A 136 3.87 -11.37 -17.74
N TYR A 137 4.23 -10.18 -17.23
CA TYR A 137 4.66 -9.98 -15.85
C TYR A 137 3.91 -8.81 -15.22
N SER A 138 3.74 -8.81 -13.91
CA SER A 138 3.48 -7.56 -13.20
C SER A 138 4.74 -6.68 -13.22
N ALA A 139 4.56 -5.36 -13.13
CA ALA A 139 5.69 -4.42 -13.18
C ALA A 139 6.67 -4.64 -12.01
N GLY A 140 6.16 -4.95 -10.80
CA GLY A 140 6.99 -5.27 -9.65
C GLY A 140 7.73 -6.60 -9.77
N THR A 141 7.15 -7.62 -10.42
CA THR A 141 7.89 -8.85 -10.75
C THR A 141 9.04 -8.57 -11.72
N ALA A 142 8.79 -7.76 -12.75
CA ALA A 142 9.84 -7.34 -13.67
C ALA A 142 10.92 -6.51 -12.95
N GLN A 143 10.53 -5.65 -12.01
CA GLN A 143 11.45 -4.89 -11.18
C GLN A 143 12.38 -5.80 -10.35
N ARG A 144 11.82 -6.84 -9.70
CA ARG A 144 12.62 -7.82 -8.96
C ARG A 144 13.61 -8.55 -9.89
N LEU A 145 13.12 -9.04 -11.03
CA LEU A 145 13.98 -9.75 -12.00
C LEU A 145 15.16 -8.89 -12.44
N VAL A 146 14.93 -7.62 -12.80
CA VAL A 146 15.99 -6.72 -13.26
C VAL A 146 16.90 -6.28 -12.13
N ASN A 147 16.34 -5.82 -11.01
CA ASN A 147 17.10 -5.11 -9.99
C ASN A 147 17.77 -6.02 -8.96
N MET A 148 17.21 -7.20 -8.70
CA MET A 148 17.71 -8.14 -7.69
C MET A 148 18.30 -9.41 -8.29
N GLU A 149 17.71 -9.93 -9.36
CA GLU A 149 18.10 -11.23 -9.94
C GLU A 149 18.96 -11.09 -11.18
N GLY A 150 19.11 -9.87 -11.77
CA GLY A 150 19.93 -9.60 -12.96
C GLY A 150 19.37 -10.19 -14.25
N TYR A 151 18.06 -10.47 -14.33
CA TYR A 151 17.41 -11.01 -15.51
C TYR A 151 16.61 -9.95 -16.26
N MET A 152 16.76 -9.90 -17.59
CA MET A 152 15.93 -9.08 -18.46
C MET A 152 14.65 -9.82 -18.83
N PRO A 153 13.45 -9.31 -18.46
CA PRO A 153 12.17 -9.91 -18.81
C PRO A 153 11.92 -9.99 -20.31
N GLY A 154 12.44 -9.03 -21.07
CA GLY A 154 12.38 -8.99 -22.53
C GLY A 154 13.04 -7.76 -23.13
N LYS A 155 12.99 -7.65 -24.47
CA LYS A 155 13.66 -6.60 -25.25
C LYS A 155 12.73 -5.57 -25.85
N GLU A 156 11.51 -5.97 -26.18
CA GLU A 156 10.48 -5.11 -26.74
C GLU A 156 9.24 -5.16 -25.83
N VAL A 157 8.93 -4.04 -25.18
CA VAL A 157 8.02 -3.99 -24.03
C VAL A 157 6.82 -3.10 -24.31
N VAL A 158 5.63 -3.61 -24.00
CA VAL A 158 4.41 -2.83 -23.84
C VAL A 158 4.03 -2.84 -22.35
N ILE A 159 3.59 -1.70 -21.83
CA ILE A 159 3.18 -1.58 -20.43
C ILE A 159 1.70 -1.20 -20.38
N LEU A 160 0.91 -1.92 -19.59
CA LEU A 160 -0.48 -1.60 -19.28
C LEU A 160 -0.56 -1.05 -17.85
N GLY A 161 -1.05 0.19 -17.74
CA GLY A 161 -1.16 0.93 -16.50
C GLY A 161 -0.02 1.93 -16.30
N SER A 162 -0.37 3.14 -15.90
CA SER A 162 0.55 4.26 -15.67
C SER A 162 0.72 4.59 -14.17
N GLY A 163 0.58 3.58 -13.31
CA GLY A 163 0.98 3.71 -11.90
C GLY A 163 2.50 3.85 -11.78
N ASP A 164 2.99 4.35 -10.63
CA ASP A 164 4.41 4.67 -10.43
C ASP A 164 5.34 3.52 -10.77
N ILE A 165 5.01 2.29 -10.38
CA ILE A 165 5.84 1.11 -10.69
C ILE A 165 5.97 0.91 -12.20
N GLY A 166 4.88 1.07 -12.97
CA GLY A 166 4.89 0.96 -14.42
C GLY A 166 5.75 2.03 -15.08
N LEU A 167 5.65 3.28 -14.62
CA LEU A 167 6.46 4.40 -15.10
C LEU A 167 7.95 4.20 -14.80
N ILE A 168 8.27 3.82 -13.56
CA ILE A 168 9.64 3.54 -13.13
C ILE A 168 10.23 2.38 -13.95
N MET A 169 9.45 1.33 -14.22
CA MET A 169 9.90 0.20 -15.02
C MET A 169 10.03 0.55 -16.50
N ALA A 170 9.22 1.46 -17.04
CA ALA A 170 9.43 1.98 -18.41
C ALA A 170 10.84 2.58 -18.56
N ARG A 171 11.21 3.48 -17.64
CA ARG A 171 12.56 4.05 -17.58
C ARG A 171 13.63 2.99 -17.34
N ARG A 172 13.41 2.10 -16.33
CA ARG A 172 14.41 1.09 -15.95
C ARG A 172 14.72 0.13 -17.09
N MET A 173 13.70 -0.42 -17.74
CA MET A 173 13.86 -1.33 -18.88
C MET A 173 14.61 -0.65 -20.04
N THR A 174 14.31 0.63 -20.30
CA THR A 174 15.00 1.41 -21.34
C THR A 174 16.48 1.59 -21.01
N LEU A 175 16.82 1.90 -19.75
CA LEU A 175 18.21 2.03 -19.31
C LEU A 175 19.00 0.72 -19.42
N GLU A 176 18.33 -0.42 -19.29
CA GLU A 176 18.93 -1.76 -19.49
C GLU A 176 18.91 -2.21 -20.95
N GLY A 177 18.56 -1.33 -21.90
CA GLY A 177 18.63 -1.58 -23.32
C GLY A 177 17.39 -2.21 -23.96
N ALA A 178 16.27 -2.32 -23.25
CA ALA A 178 15.01 -2.70 -23.86
C ALA A 178 14.35 -1.49 -24.58
N LYS A 179 13.50 -1.77 -25.56
CA LYS A 179 12.67 -0.78 -26.21
C LYS A 179 11.26 -0.81 -25.66
N VAL A 180 10.91 0.16 -24.84
CA VAL A 180 9.52 0.36 -24.38
C VAL A 180 8.76 1.09 -25.49
N LYS A 181 7.75 0.43 -26.06
CA LYS A 181 7.02 0.94 -27.24
C LYS A 181 5.89 1.87 -26.88
N VAL A 182 5.20 1.60 -25.77
CA VAL A 182 4.04 2.37 -25.32
C VAL A 182 3.72 2.01 -23.87
N VAL A 183 3.21 3.01 -23.14
CA VAL A 183 2.46 2.82 -21.89
C VAL A 183 1.00 3.15 -22.18
N ALA A 184 0.10 2.17 -21.99
CA ALA A 184 -1.34 2.33 -22.15
C ALA A 184 -2.00 2.48 -20.77
N GLU A 185 -2.90 3.43 -20.61
CA GLU A 185 -3.63 3.72 -19.38
C GLU A 185 -5.13 3.74 -19.65
N LEU A 186 -5.87 2.92 -18.90
CA LEU A 186 -7.33 2.81 -19.01
C LEU A 186 -8.06 4.14 -18.72
N MET A 187 -7.52 4.91 -17.76
CA MET A 187 -8.14 6.15 -17.34
C MET A 187 -7.73 7.32 -18.26
N PRO A 188 -8.54 8.41 -18.32
CA PRO A 188 -8.18 9.62 -19.05
C PRO A 188 -7.10 10.47 -18.36
N TYR A 189 -6.45 9.92 -17.32
CA TYR A 189 -5.36 10.53 -16.58
C TYR A 189 -4.41 9.43 -16.07
N SER A 190 -3.13 9.78 -15.88
CA SER A 190 -2.15 8.87 -15.27
C SER A 190 -2.40 8.68 -13.77
N GLY A 191 -2.24 7.45 -13.29
CA GLY A 191 -2.31 7.12 -11.86
C GLY A 191 -1.01 7.37 -11.10
N GLY A 192 0.11 7.61 -11.78
CA GLY A 192 1.41 7.88 -11.18
C GLY A 192 1.68 9.35 -10.91
N LEU A 193 2.69 9.62 -10.11
CA LEU A 193 3.13 10.98 -9.76
C LEU A 193 3.59 11.74 -11.01
N LYS A 194 3.26 13.02 -11.09
CA LYS A 194 3.61 13.88 -12.24
C LYS A 194 5.11 13.89 -12.53
N ARG A 195 5.97 13.88 -11.50
CA ARG A 195 7.43 13.79 -11.67
C ARG A 195 7.85 12.51 -12.41
N ASN A 196 7.19 11.38 -12.13
CA ASN A 196 7.51 10.11 -12.76
C ASN A 196 7.07 10.08 -14.23
N ILE A 197 5.99 10.77 -14.60
CA ILE A 197 5.62 10.94 -16.03
C ILE A 197 6.75 11.66 -16.77
N VAL A 198 7.27 12.74 -16.22
CA VAL A 198 8.37 13.50 -16.84
C VAL A 198 9.63 12.66 -16.91
N GLN A 199 10.14 12.21 -15.77
CA GLN A 199 11.44 11.54 -15.65
C GLN A 199 11.50 10.13 -16.25
N CYS A 200 10.35 9.45 -16.34
CA CYS A 200 10.31 8.06 -16.79
C CYS A 200 9.78 7.89 -18.22
N LEU A 201 8.97 8.82 -18.72
CA LEU A 201 8.43 8.73 -20.07
C LEU A 201 8.93 9.86 -20.96
N ASN A 202 8.74 11.14 -20.59
CA ASN A 202 9.06 12.26 -21.46
C ASN A 202 10.57 12.34 -21.77
N ASP A 203 11.43 12.14 -20.75
CA ASP A 203 12.89 12.16 -20.92
C ASP A 203 13.43 11.00 -21.78
N PHE A 204 12.60 9.99 -22.05
CA PHE A 204 12.95 8.81 -22.86
C PHE A 204 12.09 8.68 -24.14
N ASP A 205 11.30 9.69 -24.48
CA ASP A 205 10.38 9.68 -25.62
C ASP A 205 9.44 8.45 -25.68
N ILE A 206 9.01 7.96 -24.49
CA ILE A 206 8.10 6.83 -24.39
C ILE A 206 6.65 7.34 -24.47
N PRO A 207 5.85 6.89 -25.46
CA PRO A 207 4.47 7.35 -25.61
C PRO A 207 3.58 6.90 -24.45
N LEU A 208 2.78 7.83 -23.89
CA LEU A 208 1.68 7.54 -22.97
C LEU A 208 0.36 7.68 -23.69
N LYS A 209 -0.42 6.60 -23.77
CA LYS A 209 -1.77 6.60 -24.33
C LYS A 209 -2.80 6.46 -23.22
N LEU A 210 -3.45 7.56 -22.90
CA LEU A 210 -4.57 7.62 -21.96
C LEU A 210 -5.85 7.12 -22.62
N SER A 211 -6.81 6.64 -21.83
CA SER A 211 -8.06 6.04 -22.31
C SER A 211 -7.81 4.86 -23.26
N HIS A 212 -6.80 4.05 -23.00
CA HIS A 212 -6.48 2.86 -23.79
C HIS A 212 -6.33 1.62 -22.90
N THR A 213 -6.69 0.46 -23.41
CA THR A 213 -6.51 -0.83 -22.73
C THR A 213 -6.03 -1.90 -23.70
N VAL A 214 -5.47 -2.98 -23.16
CA VAL A 214 -5.11 -4.17 -23.94
C VAL A 214 -6.37 -4.97 -24.26
N VAL A 215 -6.58 -5.24 -25.54
CA VAL A 215 -7.74 -5.99 -26.05
C VAL A 215 -7.38 -7.36 -26.61
N ASP A 216 -6.11 -7.59 -26.94
CA ASP A 216 -5.64 -8.91 -27.35
C ASP A 216 -4.15 -9.11 -27.06
N ILE A 217 -3.76 -10.37 -26.84
CA ILE A 217 -2.37 -10.83 -26.65
C ILE A 217 -2.13 -11.99 -27.60
N GLU A 218 -1.16 -11.83 -28.49
CA GLU A 218 -0.73 -12.85 -29.46
C GLU A 218 0.53 -13.56 -28.97
N GLY A 219 0.68 -14.81 -29.43
CA GLY A 219 1.83 -15.65 -29.15
C GLY A 219 1.45 -16.88 -28.35
N LYS A 220 2.00 -18.03 -28.74
CA LYS A 220 1.70 -19.31 -28.11
C LYS A 220 2.69 -19.66 -26.99
N ASN A 221 3.98 -19.57 -27.27
CA ASN A 221 5.03 -19.88 -26.30
C ASN A 221 5.45 -18.63 -25.51
N ARG A 222 5.59 -17.53 -26.21
CA ARG A 222 5.93 -16.22 -25.65
C ARG A 222 5.05 -15.16 -26.32
N VAL A 223 4.94 -13.99 -25.69
CA VAL A 223 4.27 -12.82 -26.29
C VAL A 223 4.98 -12.45 -27.59
N GLU A 224 4.23 -12.28 -28.67
CA GLU A 224 4.69 -11.87 -30.00
C GLU A 224 4.12 -10.52 -30.39
N ALA A 225 2.92 -10.20 -29.90
CA ALA A 225 2.32 -8.89 -30.04
C ALA A 225 1.23 -8.65 -28.98
N VAL A 226 0.94 -7.38 -28.76
CA VAL A 226 -0.17 -6.90 -27.94
C VAL A 226 -0.96 -5.88 -28.75
N THR A 227 -2.27 -5.99 -28.76
CA THR A 227 -3.17 -5.01 -29.36
C THR A 227 -3.82 -4.19 -28.26
N ILE A 228 -3.72 -2.87 -28.36
CA ILE A 228 -4.43 -1.92 -27.51
C ILE A 228 -5.55 -1.25 -28.30
N ALA A 229 -6.58 -0.75 -27.61
CA ALA A 229 -7.65 0.03 -28.19
C ALA A 229 -8.06 1.19 -27.28
N GLU A 230 -8.57 2.25 -27.88
CA GLU A 230 -9.19 3.34 -27.15
C GLU A 230 -10.44 2.85 -26.40
N VAL A 231 -10.73 3.45 -25.24
CA VAL A 231 -11.94 3.13 -24.46
C VAL A 231 -12.83 4.34 -24.31
N GLY A 232 -14.14 4.09 -24.39
CA GLY A 232 -15.16 5.09 -24.15
C GLY A 232 -15.31 5.48 -22.66
N SER A 233 -16.23 6.38 -22.39
CA SER A 233 -16.58 6.78 -21.01
C SER A 233 -17.11 5.64 -20.16
N ASP A 234 -17.66 4.58 -20.78
CA ASP A 234 -18.07 3.34 -20.13
C ASP A 234 -16.90 2.35 -19.91
N ARG A 235 -15.67 2.74 -20.25
CA ARG A 235 -14.42 1.96 -20.18
C ARG A 235 -14.42 0.70 -21.05
N LYS A 236 -15.27 0.66 -22.09
CA LYS A 236 -15.26 -0.43 -23.06
C LYS A 236 -14.45 -0.02 -24.30
N PRO A 237 -13.72 -0.98 -24.91
CA PRO A 237 -12.99 -0.72 -26.14
C PRO A 237 -13.89 -0.22 -27.25
N ILE A 238 -13.41 0.78 -28.00
CA ILE A 238 -14.08 1.35 -29.17
C ILE A 238 -13.61 0.55 -30.40
N PRO A 239 -14.49 -0.16 -31.13
CA PRO A 239 -14.12 -0.89 -32.33
C PRO A 239 -13.55 0.03 -33.43
N GLY A 240 -12.48 -0.41 -34.08
CA GLY A 240 -11.81 0.35 -35.17
C GLY A 240 -10.70 1.28 -34.68
N THR A 241 -10.38 1.26 -33.38
CA THR A 241 -9.28 2.02 -32.77
C THR A 241 -8.10 1.14 -32.39
N GLU A 242 -8.11 -0.12 -32.81
CA GLU A 242 -7.10 -1.10 -32.45
C GLU A 242 -5.72 -0.75 -33.02
N GLU A 243 -4.72 -0.74 -32.16
CA GLU A 243 -3.31 -0.57 -32.50
C GLU A 243 -2.51 -1.78 -32.07
N ARG A 244 -1.87 -2.44 -33.02
CA ARG A 244 -1.06 -3.62 -32.78
C ARG A 244 0.42 -3.27 -32.60
N TYR A 245 1.02 -3.71 -31.49
CA TYR A 245 2.42 -3.55 -31.16
C TYR A 245 3.11 -4.92 -31.11
N THR A 246 4.08 -5.16 -32.01
CA THR A 246 4.97 -6.31 -31.87
C THR A 246 5.83 -6.13 -30.63
N CYS A 247 5.86 -7.12 -29.76
CA CYS A 247 6.63 -7.09 -28.52
C CYS A 247 6.85 -8.52 -28.01
N ASP A 248 7.84 -8.70 -27.15
CA ASP A 248 8.11 -9.98 -26.48
C ASP A 248 7.70 -9.96 -25.00
N THR A 249 7.27 -8.81 -24.51
CA THR A 249 6.93 -8.63 -23.09
C THR A 249 5.78 -7.64 -22.90
N LEU A 250 4.82 -8.03 -22.04
CA LEU A 250 3.77 -7.18 -21.52
C LEU A 250 3.95 -7.00 -20.00
N LEU A 251 4.15 -5.77 -19.53
CA LEU A 251 4.14 -5.46 -18.11
C LEU A 251 2.79 -4.91 -17.67
N LEU A 252 2.34 -5.35 -16.50
CA LEU A 252 1.07 -4.96 -15.91
C LEU A 252 1.32 -4.10 -14.66
N SER A 253 0.85 -2.86 -14.67
CA SER A 253 0.88 -1.91 -13.54
C SER A 253 -0.53 -1.39 -13.24
N CYS A 254 -1.47 -2.33 -13.02
CA CYS A 254 -2.91 -2.06 -12.98
C CYS A 254 -3.49 -2.01 -11.56
N GLY A 255 -2.71 -1.56 -10.60
CA GLY A 255 -3.10 -1.40 -9.21
C GLY A 255 -2.67 -2.54 -8.30
N LEU A 256 -2.74 -2.25 -7.01
CA LEU A 256 -2.30 -3.09 -5.90
C LEU A 256 -3.51 -3.61 -5.11
N ILE A 257 -3.36 -4.78 -4.51
CA ILE A 257 -4.36 -5.42 -3.67
C ILE A 257 -3.69 -5.71 -2.32
N PRO A 258 -4.17 -5.13 -1.20
CA PRO A 258 -3.74 -5.50 0.14
C PRO A 258 -3.82 -7.01 0.40
N GLU A 259 -2.78 -7.59 1.01
CA GLU A 259 -2.66 -9.03 1.29
C GLU A 259 -3.44 -9.39 2.57
N ASN A 260 -4.71 -9.68 2.45
CA ASN A 260 -5.62 -9.85 3.59
C ASN A 260 -6.29 -11.24 3.69
N GLU A 261 -5.69 -12.27 3.11
CA GLU A 261 -6.15 -13.64 3.26
C GLU A 261 -6.09 -14.08 4.73
N LEU A 262 -4.95 -13.87 5.41
CA LEU A 262 -4.75 -14.17 6.82
C LEU A 262 -5.64 -13.31 7.73
N SER A 263 -5.84 -12.04 7.36
CA SER A 263 -6.75 -11.16 8.09
C SER A 263 -8.19 -11.69 8.07
N LYS A 264 -8.64 -12.22 6.93
CA LYS A 264 -9.96 -12.84 6.80
C LYS A 264 -10.10 -14.11 7.63
N SER A 265 -9.08 -14.98 7.64
CA SER A 265 -9.10 -16.20 8.44
C SER A 265 -9.17 -15.89 9.94
N ALA A 266 -8.51 -14.81 10.38
CA ALA A 266 -8.60 -14.32 11.76
C ALA A 266 -9.96 -13.65 12.11
N GLY A 267 -10.86 -13.42 11.14
CA GLY A 267 -12.15 -12.75 11.36
C GLY A 267 -12.06 -11.22 11.33
N VAL A 268 -10.99 -10.66 10.80
CA VAL A 268 -10.82 -9.22 10.65
C VAL A 268 -11.79 -8.67 9.59
N ALA A 269 -12.55 -7.63 9.95
CA ALA A 269 -13.44 -6.93 9.04
C ALA A 269 -12.65 -6.11 8.02
N LEU A 270 -12.97 -6.26 6.73
CA LEU A 270 -12.30 -5.55 5.65
C LEU A 270 -13.18 -4.45 5.07
N ASN A 271 -12.57 -3.34 4.70
CA ASN A 271 -13.21 -2.26 3.97
C ASN A 271 -13.37 -2.66 2.49
N PRO A 272 -14.58 -2.64 1.91
CA PRO A 272 -14.80 -3.06 0.53
C PRO A 272 -14.14 -2.15 -0.51
N VAL A 273 -13.77 -0.92 -0.14
CA VAL A 273 -13.14 0.04 -1.06
C VAL A 273 -11.62 -0.15 -1.10
N THR A 274 -10.97 -0.29 0.05
CA THR A 274 -9.52 -0.47 0.15
C THR A 274 -9.10 -1.92 0.07
N SER A 275 -9.98 -2.87 0.39
CA SER A 275 -9.69 -4.29 0.66
C SER A 275 -8.75 -4.51 1.87
N GLY A 276 -8.48 -3.47 2.64
CA GLY A 276 -7.69 -3.53 3.88
C GLY A 276 -8.56 -3.62 5.12
N PRO A 277 -7.98 -3.91 6.30
CA PRO A 277 -8.69 -3.96 7.56
C PRO A 277 -9.42 -2.65 7.90
N VAL A 278 -10.58 -2.78 8.53
CA VAL A 278 -11.24 -1.65 9.18
C VAL A 278 -10.58 -1.45 10.54
N VAL A 279 -10.05 -0.26 10.79
CA VAL A 279 -9.31 0.05 12.02
C VAL A 279 -9.87 1.29 12.72
N ASN A 280 -9.57 1.38 14.02
CA ASN A 280 -9.81 2.55 14.86
C ASN A 280 -8.59 3.51 14.88
N ASP A 281 -8.65 4.53 15.72
CA ASP A 281 -7.60 5.54 15.93
C ASP A 281 -6.24 4.97 16.36
N SER A 282 -6.24 3.80 17.00
CA SER A 282 -5.03 3.08 17.39
C SER A 282 -4.51 2.13 16.32
N LEU A 283 -5.12 2.09 15.13
CA LEU A 283 -4.86 1.12 14.07
C LEU A 283 -5.20 -0.33 14.48
N GLU A 284 -5.99 -0.50 15.54
CA GLU A 284 -6.52 -1.78 15.98
C GLU A 284 -7.73 -2.16 15.14
N THR A 285 -7.84 -3.42 14.77
CA THR A 285 -8.96 -3.99 14.01
C THR A 285 -10.17 -4.26 14.92
N ASN A 286 -11.20 -4.92 14.37
CA ASN A 286 -12.32 -5.41 15.18
C ASN A 286 -11.94 -6.60 16.09
N ILE A 287 -10.75 -7.19 15.93
CA ILE A 287 -10.23 -8.25 16.78
C ILE A 287 -9.25 -7.67 17.78
N ASP A 288 -9.55 -7.81 19.07
CA ASP A 288 -8.76 -7.25 20.16
C ASP A 288 -7.29 -7.70 20.10
N GLY A 289 -6.38 -6.71 20.08
CA GLY A 289 -4.94 -6.95 20.04
C GLY A 289 -4.42 -7.33 18.65
N ILE A 290 -5.21 -7.23 17.59
CA ILE A 290 -4.75 -7.35 16.20
C ILE A 290 -4.77 -5.96 15.55
N PHE A 291 -3.59 -5.49 15.15
CA PHE A 291 -3.36 -4.19 14.52
C PHE A 291 -2.98 -4.36 13.05
N ALA A 292 -3.15 -3.32 12.24
CA ALA A 292 -2.74 -3.33 10.85
C ALA A 292 -2.10 -2.00 10.45
N CYS A 293 -1.04 -2.06 9.62
CA CYS A 293 -0.35 -0.86 9.14
C CYS A 293 0.31 -1.10 7.78
N GLY A 294 0.56 0.00 7.06
CA GLY A 294 1.17 -0.02 5.74
C GLY A 294 0.22 -0.54 4.66
N ASN A 295 0.79 -1.10 3.59
CA ASN A 295 0.01 -1.43 2.38
C ASN A 295 -0.99 -2.58 2.55
N VAL A 296 -0.94 -3.35 3.62
CA VAL A 296 -1.98 -4.31 3.98
C VAL A 296 -3.25 -3.60 4.46
N LEU A 297 -3.12 -2.41 5.06
CA LEU A 297 -4.22 -1.59 5.54
C LEU A 297 -4.81 -0.73 4.41
N HIS A 298 -3.99 0.06 3.76
CA HIS A 298 -4.30 0.78 2.53
C HIS A 298 -3.01 1.14 1.77
N VAL A 299 -3.10 1.23 0.44
CA VAL A 299 -1.92 1.49 -0.38
C VAL A 299 -1.48 2.95 -0.23
N HIS A 300 -0.23 3.16 0.18
CA HIS A 300 0.40 4.47 0.35
C HIS A 300 1.17 4.90 -0.91
N ASP A 301 1.33 6.23 -1.09
CA ASP A 301 2.13 6.81 -2.17
C ASP A 301 3.61 6.92 -1.77
N LEU A 302 3.89 7.12 -0.49
CA LEU A 302 5.23 7.32 0.05
C LEU A 302 5.50 6.36 1.21
N VAL A 303 6.67 5.72 1.18
CA VAL A 303 7.10 4.82 2.27
C VAL A 303 7.27 5.55 3.60
N ASP A 304 7.60 6.84 3.57
CA ASP A 304 7.68 7.67 4.77
C ASP A 304 6.36 7.64 5.57
N TYR A 305 5.22 7.67 4.88
CA TYR A 305 3.90 7.58 5.53
C TYR A 305 3.59 6.16 6.01
N VAL A 306 4.09 5.14 5.30
CA VAL A 306 4.03 3.74 5.78
C VAL A 306 4.74 3.61 7.12
N SER A 307 5.97 4.12 7.22
CA SER A 307 6.78 4.01 8.45
C SER A 307 6.20 4.84 9.60
N GLN A 308 5.64 6.02 9.33
CA GLN A 308 4.94 6.83 10.34
C GLN A 308 3.72 6.11 10.90
N GLU A 309 2.86 5.57 10.02
CA GLU A 309 1.67 4.81 10.41
C GLU A 309 2.06 3.54 11.20
N ALA A 310 3.07 2.83 10.73
CA ALA A 310 3.55 1.63 11.37
C ALA A 310 4.18 1.90 12.76
N SER A 311 4.90 3.02 12.90
CA SER A 311 5.40 3.44 14.22
C SER A 311 4.27 3.74 15.20
N ALA A 312 3.17 4.33 14.74
CA ALA A 312 1.97 4.51 15.55
C ALA A 312 1.34 3.16 15.93
N ALA A 313 1.26 2.20 14.99
CA ALA A 313 0.75 0.87 15.27
C ALA A 313 1.61 0.15 16.33
N GLY A 314 2.95 0.24 16.23
CA GLY A 314 3.87 -0.33 17.21
C GLY A 314 3.70 0.27 18.61
N LYS A 315 3.60 1.60 18.72
CA LYS A 315 3.30 2.31 19.97
C LYS A 315 1.97 1.85 20.57
N ASN A 316 0.93 1.77 19.74
CA ASN A 316 -0.42 1.43 20.19
C ASN A 316 -0.52 -0.04 20.61
N ALA A 317 0.14 -0.96 19.89
CA ALA A 317 0.26 -2.35 20.29
C ALA A 317 0.99 -2.48 21.64
N ALA A 318 2.06 -1.69 21.86
CA ALA A 318 2.76 -1.67 23.15
C ALA A 318 1.85 -1.17 24.29
N ASN A 319 1.06 -0.14 24.04
CA ASN A 319 0.08 0.35 25.04
C ASN A 319 -0.98 -0.71 25.34
N TYR A 320 -1.50 -1.39 24.32
CA TYR A 320 -2.45 -2.49 24.50
C TYR A 320 -1.85 -3.65 25.35
N ILE A 321 -0.61 -4.05 25.06
CA ILE A 321 0.06 -5.15 25.78
C ILE A 321 0.24 -4.81 27.27
N LYS A 322 0.55 -3.52 27.59
CA LYS A 322 0.81 -3.08 28.96
C LYS A 322 -0.47 -2.82 29.76
N ASN A 323 -1.44 -2.20 29.14
CA ASN A 323 -2.60 -1.62 29.82
C ASN A 323 -3.90 -2.38 29.55
N GLY A 324 -3.91 -3.27 28.53
CA GLY A 324 -5.12 -3.90 28.03
C GLY A 324 -5.98 -2.96 27.21
N LYS A 325 -7.20 -3.40 26.90
CA LYS A 325 -8.19 -2.60 26.19
C LYS A 325 -8.95 -1.72 27.16
N GLU A 326 -9.06 -0.44 26.88
CA GLU A 326 -9.96 0.42 27.62
C GLU A 326 -11.43 0.05 27.33
N LYS A 327 -12.18 -0.12 28.40
CA LYS A 327 -13.60 -0.44 28.35
C LYS A 327 -14.39 0.87 28.29
N ASP A 328 -15.46 0.86 27.47
CA ASP A 328 -16.49 1.91 27.42
C ASP A 328 -16.10 3.26 26.80
N ALA A 329 -15.01 3.35 26.01
CA ALA A 329 -14.70 4.56 25.26
C ALA A 329 -15.78 4.84 24.20
N LYS A 330 -16.25 6.11 24.13
CA LYS A 330 -17.16 6.54 23.07
C LYS A 330 -16.50 6.40 21.69
N ILE A 331 -17.19 5.72 20.79
CA ILE A 331 -16.74 5.52 19.41
C ILE A 331 -17.46 6.51 18.50
N VAL A 332 -16.72 7.24 17.67
CA VAL A 332 -17.23 8.17 16.67
C VAL A 332 -16.78 7.68 15.29
N GLU A 333 -17.73 7.56 14.36
CA GLU A 333 -17.45 7.13 12.98
C GLU A 333 -16.97 8.33 12.13
N ILE A 334 -15.98 8.09 11.27
CA ILE A 334 -15.54 9.04 10.24
C ILE A 334 -16.19 8.62 8.92
N LEU A 335 -17.09 9.46 8.41
CA LEU A 335 -17.88 9.21 7.21
C LEU A 335 -17.24 9.88 5.99
N PRO A 336 -16.80 9.09 5.00
CA PRO A 336 -16.41 9.61 3.69
C PRO A 336 -17.67 9.84 2.83
N VAL A 337 -17.88 11.06 2.37
CA VAL A 337 -19.00 11.41 1.47
C VAL A 337 -18.55 12.37 0.36
N ASP A 338 -19.36 12.63 -0.62
CA ASP A 338 -19.22 13.67 -1.65
C ASP A 338 -17.78 13.78 -2.20
N GLY A 339 -17.31 12.73 -2.87
CA GLY A 339 -16.00 12.70 -3.53
C GLY A 339 -14.90 12.02 -2.72
N VAL A 340 -15.06 11.78 -1.42
CA VAL A 340 -14.15 10.98 -0.60
C VAL A 340 -14.53 9.50 -0.70
N ARG A 341 -13.57 8.64 -1.06
CA ARG A 341 -13.87 7.21 -1.29
C ARG A 341 -13.87 6.37 -0.02
N TYR A 342 -12.98 6.66 0.91
CA TYR A 342 -12.79 5.96 2.18
C TYR A 342 -11.98 6.83 3.13
N THR A 343 -11.97 6.48 4.41
CA THR A 343 -11.10 7.06 5.44
C THR A 343 -10.37 5.97 6.20
N VAL A 344 -9.14 6.25 6.59
CA VAL A 344 -8.34 5.43 7.52
C VAL A 344 -7.74 6.36 8.57
N PRO A 345 -8.08 6.13 9.85
CA PRO A 345 -9.01 5.13 10.38
C PRO A 345 -10.49 5.42 10.03
N LYS A 346 -11.35 4.41 10.25
CA LYS A 346 -12.80 4.54 10.09
C LYS A 346 -13.49 5.02 11.36
N TYR A 347 -12.95 4.69 12.52
CA TYR A 347 -13.51 5.02 13.83
C TYR A 347 -12.45 5.71 14.68
N ILE A 348 -12.91 6.59 15.57
CA ILE A 348 -12.06 7.19 16.59
C ILE A 348 -12.67 7.07 17.98
N ARG A 349 -11.83 7.11 19.00
CA ARG A 349 -12.20 7.24 20.40
C ARG A 349 -11.63 8.58 20.90
N PRO A 350 -12.41 9.66 20.85
CA PRO A 350 -11.91 11.02 21.09
C PRO A 350 -11.13 11.21 22.40
N THR A 351 -11.47 10.44 23.44
CA THR A 351 -10.78 10.48 24.74
C THR A 351 -9.44 9.74 24.74
N GLU A 352 -9.28 8.72 23.88
CA GLU A 352 -8.16 7.78 23.90
C GLU A 352 -7.06 8.12 22.89
N MET A 353 -7.44 8.73 21.77
CA MET A 353 -6.47 9.08 20.72
C MET A 353 -5.34 9.98 21.23
N ASP A 354 -4.21 9.98 20.56
CA ASP A 354 -3.12 10.94 20.77
C ASP A 354 -3.61 12.39 20.58
N ASP A 355 -2.78 13.36 20.94
CA ASP A 355 -3.13 14.80 20.81
C ASP A 355 -3.60 15.17 19.40
N THR A 356 -3.07 14.49 18.39
CA THR A 356 -3.49 14.62 16.99
C THR A 356 -3.60 13.26 16.30
N LEU A 357 -4.57 13.14 15.40
CA LEU A 357 -4.76 11.96 14.56
C LEU A 357 -4.78 12.36 13.09
N THR A 358 -3.96 11.71 12.29
CA THR A 358 -3.98 11.87 10.82
C THR A 358 -4.99 10.91 10.21
N VAL A 359 -6.05 11.44 9.63
CA VAL A 359 -7.02 10.67 8.83
C VAL A 359 -6.61 10.76 7.37
N ARG A 360 -6.32 9.63 6.73
CA ARG A 360 -5.92 9.52 5.33
C ARG A 360 -7.08 9.04 4.47
N PHE A 361 -7.13 9.54 3.23
CA PHE A 361 -8.17 9.17 2.27
C PHE A 361 -7.75 9.41 0.83
N ARG A 362 -8.52 8.89 -0.13
CA ARG A 362 -8.39 9.22 -1.56
C ARG A 362 -9.71 9.72 -2.11
N VAL A 363 -9.61 10.54 -3.14
CA VAL A 363 -10.78 11.06 -3.86
C VAL A 363 -11.22 10.11 -4.98
N GLY A 364 -12.48 10.22 -5.42
CA GLY A 364 -13.08 9.36 -6.44
C GLY A 364 -12.85 9.83 -7.89
N ALA A 365 -12.50 11.11 -8.08
CA ALA A 365 -12.30 11.75 -9.37
C ALA A 365 -11.24 12.83 -9.26
N VAL A 366 -10.87 13.44 -10.40
CA VAL A 366 -10.02 14.63 -10.40
C VAL A 366 -10.87 15.86 -10.07
N TYR A 367 -10.50 16.57 -9.00
CA TYR A 367 -11.13 17.81 -8.56
C TYR A 367 -10.19 18.98 -8.78
N LYS A 368 -10.71 20.12 -9.28
CA LYS A 368 -9.96 21.36 -9.46
C LYS A 368 -10.64 22.49 -8.70
N ASN A 369 -9.85 23.41 -8.13
CA ASN A 369 -10.35 24.55 -7.35
C ASN A 369 -11.38 24.13 -6.29
N CYS A 370 -11.02 23.17 -5.47
CA CYS A 370 -11.88 22.52 -4.50
C CYS A 370 -11.35 22.69 -3.08
N ALA A 371 -12.11 22.21 -2.11
CA ALA A 371 -11.71 22.22 -0.71
C ALA A 371 -12.06 20.89 -0.02
N ILE A 372 -11.20 20.47 0.89
CA ILE A 372 -11.48 19.40 1.84
C ILE A 372 -12.24 20.04 3.02
N ALA A 373 -13.48 19.64 3.22
CA ALA A 373 -14.32 20.11 4.31
C ALA A 373 -14.48 19.01 5.37
N THR A 374 -14.30 19.39 6.64
CA THR A 374 -14.47 18.50 7.79
C THR A 374 -15.58 19.04 8.66
N TYR A 375 -16.54 18.18 8.98
CA TYR A 375 -17.69 18.52 9.82
C TYR A 375 -17.70 17.64 11.08
N PHE A 376 -18.08 18.22 12.19
CA PHE A 376 -18.46 17.53 13.41
C PHE A 376 -20.00 17.59 13.50
N ASP A 377 -20.64 16.44 13.37
CA ASP A 377 -22.07 16.33 13.05
C ASP A 377 -22.41 17.22 11.84
N ASP A 378 -23.16 18.30 12.02
CA ASP A 378 -23.55 19.23 10.95
C ASP A 378 -22.77 20.54 10.98
N GLN A 379 -21.82 20.71 11.92
CA GLN A 379 -21.02 21.93 12.06
C GLN A 379 -19.72 21.85 11.27
N LEU A 380 -19.49 22.82 10.38
CA LEU A 380 -18.23 22.96 9.66
C LEU A 380 -17.09 23.34 10.65
N ILE A 381 -16.08 22.48 10.72
CA ILE A 381 -14.90 22.68 11.60
C ILE A 381 -13.71 23.23 10.83
N SER A 382 -13.46 22.68 9.63
CA SER A 382 -12.37 23.17 8.79
C SER A 382 -12.71 23.05 7.31
N LYS A 383 -12.20 24.00 6.51
CA LYS A 383 -12.28 23.98 5.06
C LYS A 383 -10.91 24.35 4.49
N ARG A 384 -10.21 23.36 3.89
CA ARG A 384 -8.86 23.54 3.35
C ARG A 384 -8.89 23.51 1.83
N LYS A 385 -8.53 24.62 1.19
CA LYS A 385 -8.46 24.74 -0.27
C LYS A 385 -7.37 23.87 -0.88
N ARG A 386 -7.70 23.27 -2.02
CA ARG A 386 -6.79 22.47 -2.84
C ARG A 386 -6.94 22.88 -4.32
N PRO A 387 -5.83 23.28 -4.98
CA PRO A 387 -5.87 23.61 -6.42
C PRO A 387 -6.30 22.42 -7.27
N VAL A 388 -5.76 21.24 -6.94
CA VAL A 388 -6.05 19.97 -7.63
C VAL A 388 -5.98 18.83 -6.61
N MET A 389 -6.87 17.86 -6.74
CA MET A 389 -6.79 16.53 -6.10
C MET A 389 -7.05 15.47 -7.16
N ALA A 390 -6.31 14.37 -7.10
CA ALA A 390 -6.42 13.25 -8.04
C ALA A 390 -6.56 11.90 -7.31
N PRO A 391 -7.24 10.91 -7.88
CA PRO A 391 -7.43 9.59 -7.23
C PRO A 391 -6.12 8.84 -6.94
N GLY A 392 -5.06 9.13 -7.69
CA GLY A 392 -3.72 8.55 -7.50
C GLY A 392 -2.97 9.11 -6.31
N GLU A 393 -3.37 10.26 -5.76
CA GLU A 393 -2.70 10.94 -4.64
C GLU A 393 -3.50 10.79 -3.35
N MET A 394 -2.79 10.54 -2.24
CA MET A 394 -3.40 10.41 -0.92
C MET A 394 -3.54 11.78 -0.26
N GLU A 395 -4.73 12.09 0.20
CA GLU A 395 -5.05 13.28 0.98
C GLU A 395 -5.14 12.95 2.47
N GLN A 396 -5.02 13.99 3.30
CA GLN A 396 -5.12 13.83 4.75
C GLN A 396 -5.81 15.00 5.43
N VAL A 397 -6.46 14.70 6.56
CA VAL A 397 -6.99 15.65 7.53
C VAL A 397 -6.40 15.33 8.89
N ILE A 398 -6.01 16.36 9.65
CA ILE A 398 -5.55 16.21 11.01
C ILE A 398 -6.70 16.57 11.95
N LEU A 399 -7.07 15.64 12.82
CA LEU A 399 -8.00 15.84 13.91
C LEU A 399 -7.23 16.18 15.17
N ASP A 400 -7.64 17.22 15.87
CA ASP A 400 -7.05 17.67 17.12
C ASP A 400 -7.91 17.23 18.31
N LYS A 401 -7.30 16.55 19.30
CA LYS A 401 -7.99 16.00 20.47
C LYS A 401 -8.66 17.09 21.32
N LYS A 402 -8.00 18.26 21.46
CA LYS A 402 -8.56 19.37 22.22
C LYS A 402 -9.82 19.90 21.55
N LYS A 403 -9.77 20.02 20.19
CA LYS A 403 -10.93 20.44 19.42
C LYS A 403 -12.07 19.45 19.51
N LEU A 404 -11.81 18.15 19.47
CA LEU A 404 -12.81 17.08 19.68
C LEU A 404 -13.42 17.16 21.10
N GLY A 405 -12.62 17.49 22.11
CA GLY A 405 -13.08 17.65 23.48
C GLY A 405 -14.11 18.78 23.70
N GLU A 406 -14.20 19.75 22.77
CA GLU A 406 -15.23 20.78 22.78
C GLU A 406 -16.63 20.24 22.37
N TYR A 407 -16.68 18.99 21.85
CA TYR A 407 -17.89 18.33 21.32
C TYR A 407 -18.17 16.99 22.04
N PRO A 408 -18.53 17.00 23.33
CA PRO A 408 -18.68 15.76 24.10
C PRO A 408 -19.77 14.82 23.55
N ASP A 409 -20.79 15.38 22.88
CA ASP A 409 -21.90 14.63 22.29
C ASP A 409 -21.70 14.26 20.82
N LEU A 410 -20.53 14.55 20.26
CA LEU A 410 -20.20 14.26 18.84
C LEU A 410 -20.60 12.84 18.46
N SER A 411 -21.40 12.67 17.41
CA SER A 411 -21.88 11.38 16.94
C SER A 411 -21.13 10.89 15.70
N LYS A 412 -20.73 11.80 14.82
CA LYS A 412 -20.03 11.48 13.56
C LYS A 412 -19.08 12.60 13.14
N ILE A 413 -18.05 12.25 12.40
CA ILE A 413 -17.19 13.19 11.67
C ILE A 413 -17.42 12.96 10.18
N THR A 414 -17.67 14.01 9.42
CA THR A 414 -17.85 13.90 7.97
C THR A 414 -16.69 14.58 7.26
N ILE A 415 -16.08 13.89 6.31
CA ILE A 415 -15.06 14.44 5.41
C ILE A 415 -15.61 14.38 3.99
N LYS A 416 -15.65 15.53 3.32
CA LYS A 416 -16.16 15.65 1.94
C LYS A 416 -15.38 16.67 1.11
N ILE A 417 -15.59 16.62 -0.20
CA ILE A 417 -15.04 17.58 -1.15
C ILE A 417 -16.13 18.58 -1.51
N GLU A 418 -15.79 19.86 -1.42
CA GLU A 418 -16.66 20.98 -1.76
C GLU A 418 -15.98 21.91 -2.77
N GLU A 419 -16.74 22.82 -3.36
CA GLU A 419 -16.21 23.97 -4.09
C GLU A 419 -15.39 24.88 -3.15
N ALA A 420 -14.29 25.49 -3.66
CA ALA A 420 -13.32 26.26 -2.88
C ALA A 420 -13.85 27.60 -2.36
#